data_ad245b139196aeaa5cf2182c9040c2a4
#
_entry.id   ad245b139196aeaa5cf2182c9040c2a4
#
_cell.length_a   1.000
_cell.length_b   1.000
_cell.length_c   1.000
_cell.angle_alpha   90.00
_cell.angle_beta   90.00
_cell.angle_gamma   90.00
#
_symmetry.space_group_name_H-M   'P 1'
#
loop_
_entity.id
_entity.type
_entity.pdbx_description
1 polymer ?
#
loop_
_entity_poly.entity_id
_entity_poly.type
_entity_poly.pdbx_seq_one_letter_code
_entity_poly.pdbx_strand_id
1 'polypeptide(L)'
;MRKMKSMKVVLAALFGLSFSWNVCAQQSDIKDQGYVHKSSTSYEYPTDPAVLQKLDQWRDLKFGVLFHWGLYSVPGTFESWLLCSEEKFIPRRTKIFGDMPYDDFKKWYWGLSESFNPTKFAPEVWADIMKDAGMKYMIFTTKHHDGFCMFDTKETDFSIAKGPFKNNPLKDVTYQVFDAFRQKDFMIGAYFSKPDWHCNDYWSRDRATPTRNVNYDIKLNPDKWKRFQEYTANQINELMTRYGRVDLLWLDGGWVRAPKEDIKMDQIIDKAREYQPGLIAVDRTVPGRNENYQTPELTIPKRQLDHPWESCITLTNHWGWWKDAPYKSAAQVINILTEIVAKGGSLVLGVGPTPEGTIEEEGIQ
;
A
#
# COMPACT_ATOMS: atom_id res chain seq x y z
N MET A 1 -2.93 85.29 -11.20
CA MET A 1 -4.13 84.47 -11.12
C MET A 1 -3.96 83.32 -12.10
N ARG A 2 -3.59 82.12 -11.63
CA ARG A 2 -3.54 80.87 -12.42
C ARG A 2 -4.33 79.85 -11.68
N LYS A 3 -5.38 79.34 -12.33
CA LYS A 3 -6.33 78.33 -11.81
C LYS A 3 -5.61 76.98 -11.76
N MET A 4 -5.52 76.40 -10.58
CA MET A 4 -5.16 74.99 -10.40
C MET A 4 -6.36 74.08 -10.77
N LYS A 5 -6.13 73.15 -11.72
CA LYS A 5 -7.07 72.11 -12.10
C LYS A 5 -6.91 70.92 -11.11
N SER A 6 -7.99 70.55 -10.48
CA SER A 6 -8.08 69.36 -9.62
C SER A 6 -7.98 68.08 -10.45
N MET A 7 -7.05 67.24 -10.08
CA MET A 7 -6.87 65.89 -10.65
C MET A 7 -7.71 64.91 -9.85
N LYS A 8 -8.75 64.35 -10.46
CA LYS A 8 -9.57 63.30 -9.87
C LYS A 8 -8.78 61.98 -9.96
N VAL A 9 -8.45 61.40 -8.82
CA VAL A 9 -7.91 60.02 -8.70
C VAL A 9 -9.05 59.07 -8.92
N VAL A 10 -9.00 58.25 -9.99
CA VAL A 10 -9.89 57.13 -10.24
C VAL A 10 -9.33 55.94 -9.52
N LEU A 11 -10.02 55.51 -8.45
CA LEU A 11 -9.74 54.27 -7.75
C LEU A 11 -10.23 53.10 -8.62
N ALA A 12 -9.34 52.38 -9.27
CA ALA A 12 -9.68 51.13 -9.94
C ALA A 12 -9.85 50.02 -8.87
N ALA A 13 -11.09 49.58 -8.69
CA ALA A 13 -11.41 48.41 -7.88
C ALA A 13 -10.92 47.16 -8.61
N LEU A 14 -9.86 46.56 -8.12
CA LEU A 14 -9.45 45.21 -8.51
C LEU A 14 -10.47 44.21 -7.91
N PHE A 15 -11.37 43.72 -8.76
CA PHE A 15 -12.17 42.56 -8.47
C PHE A 15 -11.22 41.34 -8.41
N GLY A 16 -10.89 40.89 -7.19
CA GLY A 16 -10.26 39.63 -6.96
C GLY A 16 -11.21 38.51 -7.37
N LEU A 17 -10.98 37.90 -8.51
CA LEU A 17 -11.55 36.62 -8.87
C LEU A 17 -10.91 35.58 -7.94
N SER A 18 -11.60 35.28 -6.85
CA SER A 18 -11.31 34.11 -6.04
C SER A 18 -11.66 32.86 -6.87
N PHE A 19 -10.66 32.25 -7.49
CA PHE A 19 -10.78 30.89 -7.99
C PHE A 19 -10.90 29.96 -6.80
N SER A 20 -12.12 29.72 -6.36
CA SER A 20 -12.44 28.57 -5.52
C SER A 20 -12.33 27.33 -6.42
N TRP A 21 -11.16 26.75 -6.45
CA TRP A 21 -10.96 25.43 -7.06
C TRP A 21 -11.80 24.42 -6.30
N ASN A 22 -12.75 23.82 -6.99
CA ASN A 22 -13.61 22.78 -6.46
C ASN A 22 -12.77 21.54 -6.11
N VAL A 23 -12.33 21.44 -4.87
CA VAL A 23 -11.83 20.20 -4.22
C VAL A 23 -12.95 19.13 -4.17
N CYS A 24 -14.16 19.47 -4.60
CA CYS A 24 -15.35 18.60 -4.53
C CYS A 24 -15.31 17.40 -5.49
N ALA A 25 -14.47 17.42 -6.56
CA ALA A 25 -14.37 16.28 -7.49
C ALA A 25 -13.64 15.07 -6.90
N GLN A 26 -12.67 15.30 -6.00
CA GLN A 26 -11.93 14.21 -5.35
C GLN A 26 -12.75 13.43 -4.30
N GLN A 27 -13.78 14.04 -3.70
CA GLN A 27 -14.60 13.36 -2.70
C GLN A 27 -15.63 12.38 -3.30
N SER A 28 -16.02 12.54 -4.57
CA SER A 28 -16.94 11.61 -5.25
C SER A 28 -16.26 10.30 -5.65
N ASP A 29 -14.97 10.37 -6.03
CA ASP A 29 -14.19 9.19 -6.44
C ASP A 29 -13.82 8.29 -5.25
N ILE A 30 -13.65 8.88 -4.05
CA ILE A 30 -13.33 8.16 -2.82
C ILE A 30 -14.46 7.22 -2.37
N LYS A 31 -15.72 7.56 -2.63
CA LYS A 31 -16.87 6.72 -2.23
C LYS A 31 -16.91 5.38 -2.97
N ASP A 32 -16.29 5.29 -4.11
CA ASP A 32 -16.27 4.08 -4.94
C ASP A 32 -15.07 3.17 -4.66
N GLN A 33 -14.05 3.63 -3.93
CA GLN A 33 -12.80 2.92 -3.68
C GLN A 33 -12.84 1.88 -2.54
N GLY A 34 -13.98 1.62 -1.93
CA GLY A 34 -14.11 0.55 -0.94
C GLY A 34 -13.80 1.00 0.48
N TYR A 35 -12.89 0.32 1.13
CA TYR A 35 -12.54 0.57 2.53
C TYR A 35 -11.35 1.52 2.62
N VAL A 36 -11.59 2.69 3.19
CA VAL A 36 -10.53 3.65 3.53
C VAL A 36 -10.19 3.47 5.01
N HIS A 37 -8.92 3.23 5.32
CA HIS A 37 -8.45 3.16 6.70
C HIS A 37 -8.54 4.55 7.36
N LYS A 38 -9.13 4.59 8.56
CA LYS A 38 -9.07 5.80 9.39
C LYS A 38 -7.68 5.90 10.01
N SER A 39 -7.06 7.07 9.92
CA SER A 39 -5.80 7.34 10.61
C SER A 39 -5.93 7.13 12.11
N SER A 40 -4.84 6.78 12.77
CA SER A 40 -4.75 6.72 14.22
C SER A 40 -5.05 8.08 14.85
N THR A 41 -5.66 8.06 16.02
CA THR A 41 -6.01 9.28 16.78
C THR A 41 -4.89 9.79 17.66
N SER A 42 -3.82 9.03 17.82
CA SER A 42 -2.63 9.37 18.61
C SER A 42 -1.38 8.93 17.85
N TYR A 43 -0.27 9.58 18.14
CA TYR A 43 1.05 9.28 17.60
C TYR A 43 2.08 9.21 18.73
N GLU A 44 2.99 8.24 18.66
CA GLU A 44 4.11 8.08 19.58
C GLU A 44 5.43 8.19 18.79
N TYR A 45 6.25 9.18 19.16
CA TYR A 45 7.56 9.33 18.51
C TYR A 45 8.47 8.16 18.86
N PRO A 46 9.20 7.58 17.88
CA PRO A 46 10.20 6.57 18.18
C PRO A 46 11.30 7.15 19.06
N THR A 47 11.84 6.31 19.94
CA THR A 47 12.93 6.69 20.86
C THR A 47 14.28 6.11 20.43
N ASP A 48 14.30 5.12 19.53
CA ASP A 48 15.52 4.54 18.98
C ASP A 48 16.22 5.54 18.07
N PRO A 49 17.48 5.94 18.35
CA PRO A 49 18.21 6.91 17.53
C PRO A 49 18.40 6.50 16.08
N ALA A 50 18.57 5.20 15.80
CA ALA A 50 18.74 4.71 14.43
C ALA A 50 17.43 4.81 13.64
N VAL A 51 16.28 4.55 14.29
CA VAL A 51 14.95 4.73 13.70
C VAL A 51 14.69 6.22 13.44
N LEU A 52 15.01 7.10 14.40
CA LEU A 52 14.85 8.55 14.22
C LEU A 52 15.68 9.07 13.05
N GLN A 53 16.96 8.67 12.96
CA GLN A 53 17.83 9.06 11.86
C GLN A 53 17.27 8.60 10.49
N LYS A 54 16.82 7.35 10.41
CA LYS A 54 16.23 6.81 9.18
C LYS A 54 14.92 7.51 8.83
N LEU A 55 14.09 7.82 9.83
CA LEU A 55 12.84 8.53 9.66
C LEU A 55 13.06 9.97 9.14
N ASP A 56 14.09 10.66 9.63
CA ASP A 56 14.45 11.98 9.12
C ASP A 56 14.93 11.90 7.67
N GLN A 57 15.76 10.90 7.32
CA GLN A 57 16.15 10.64 5.94
C GLN A 57 14.94 10.40 5.04
N TRP A 58 14.00 9.55 5.47
CA TRP A 58 12.78 9.29 4.71
C TRP A 58 11.92 10.54 4.54
N ARG A 59 11.79 11.37 5.58
CA ARG A 59 11.03 12.64 5.50
C ARG A 59 11.55 13.59 4.43
N ASP A 60 12.85 13.55 4.11
CA ASP A 60 13.44 14.39 3.08
C ASP A 60 13.19 13.88 1.66
N LEU A 61 12.80 12.61 1.49
CA LEU A 61 12.55 12.01 0.17
C LEU A 61 11.26 12.52 -0.48
N LYS A 62 10.24 12.86 0.30
CA LYS A 62 8.95 13.50 -0.08
C LYS A 62 8.07 12.71 -1.04
N PHE A 63 8.61 11.99 -2.01
CA PHE A 63 7.86 11.34 -3.08
C PHE A 63 8.32 9.92 -3.31
N GLY A 64 7.38 8.98 -3.25
CA GLY A 64 7.62 7.56 -3.47
C GLY A 64 6.52 6.88 -4.26
N VAL A 65 6.74 5.60 -4.59
CA VAL A 65 5.78 4.73 -5.24
C VAL A 65 5.38 3.57 -4.33
N LEU A 66 4.10 3.20 -4.38
CA LEU A 66 3.56 1.98 -3.76
C LEU A 66 3.00 1.08 -4.86
N PHE A 67 3.67 -0.03 -5.13
CA PHE A 67 3.19 -1.00 -6.10
C PHE A 67 2.20 -1.97 -5.47
N HIS A 68 0.96 -2.00 -6.01
CA HIS A 68 -0.01 -3.03 -5.72
C HIS A 68 -0.06 -4.04 -6.86
N TRP A 69 0.58 -5.18 -6.67
CA TRP A 69 0.67 -6.23 -7.67
C TRP A 69 0.53 -7.62 -7.06
N GLY A 70 -0.32 -8.45 -7.65
CA GLY A 70 -0.63 -9.78 -7.16
C GLY A 70 -1.71 -10.45 -7.99
N LEU A 71 -2.36 -11.48 -7.47
CA LEU A 71 -3.39 -12.25 -8.20
C LEU A 71 -4.52 -11.39 -8.74
N TYR A 72 -4.92 -10.34 -8.03
CA TYR A 72 -5.98 -9.43 -8.44
C TYR A 72 -5.68 -8.67 -9.73
N SER A 73 -4.42 -8.58 -10.13
CA SER A 73 -4.04 -8.00 -11.43
C SER A 73 -4.45 -8.91 -12.60
N VAL A 74 -4.53 -10.24 -12.41
CA VAL A 74 -4.87 -11.18 -13.49
C VAL A 74 -6.26 -10.91 -14.07
N PRO A 75 -7.33 -10.81 -13.28
CA PRO A 75 -8.64 -10.41 -13.76
C PRO A 75 -8.79 -8.89 -13.95
N GLY A 76 -7.82 -8.08 -13.54
CA GLY A 76 -7.93 -6.63 -13.55
C GLY A 76 -9.10 -6.15 -12.71
N THR A 77 -9.13 -6.55 -11.45
CA THR A 77 -10.24 -6.28 -10.54
C THR A 77 -9.78 -5.61 -9.25
N PHE A 78 -10.75 -5.31 -8.41
CA PHE A 78 -10.54 -4.82 -7.06
C PHE A 78 -9.61 -5.78 -6.30
N GLU A 79 -8.65 -5.25 -5.58
CA GLU A 79 -7.63 -6.05 -4.90
C GLU A 79 -8.27 -7.21 -4.13
N SER A 80 -7.56 -7.94 -3.33
CA SER A 80 -8.08 -9.13 -2.62
C SER A 80 -9.39 -8.92 -1.82
N TRP A 81 -9.88 -7.67 -1.68
CA TRP A 81 -11.13 -7.35 -0.98
C TRP A 81 -12.38 -8.04 -1.51
N LEU A 82 -12.38 -8.50 -2.76
CA LEU A 82 -13.48 -9.31 -3.30
C LEU A 82 -13.63 -10.66 -2.60
N LEU A 83 -12.57 -11.17 -1.95
CA LEU A 83 -12.63 -12.35 -1.08
C LEU A 83 -13.38 -12.08 0.23
N CYS A 84 -13.44 -10.82 0.69
CA CYS A 84 -14.14 -10.48 1.90
C CYS A 84 -15.66 -10.54 1.70
N SER A 85 -16.38 -11.27 2.54
CA SER A 85 -17.84 -11.42 2.48
C SER A 85 -18.62 -10.39 3.30
N GLU A 86 -17.98 -9.33 3.79
CA GLU A 86 -18.69 -8.22 4.40
C GLU A 86 -19.63 -7.55 3.39
N GLU A 87 -20.82 -7.16 3.86
CA GLU A 87 -21.92 -6.65 3.02
C GLU A 87 -21.49 -5.59 1.99
N LYS A 88 -20.56 -4.72 2.34
CA LYS A 88 -20.07 -3.65 1.46
C LYS A 88 -19.29 -4.13 0.23
N PHE A 89 -18.75 -5.36 0.24
CA PHE A 89 -17.99 -5.92 -0.88
C PHE A 89 -18.83 -6.85 -1.76
N ILE A 90 -19.94 -7.40 -1.23
CA ILE A 90 -20.83 -8.31 -1.95
C ILE A 90 -21.36 -7.68 -3.25
N PRO A 91 -21.91 -6.45 -3.26
CA PRO A 91 -22.43 -5.84 -4.48
C PRO A 91 -21.37 -5.68 -5.58
N ARG A 92 -20.13 -5.39 -5.21
CA ARG A 92 -19.02 -5.27 -6.17
C ARG A 92 -18.68 -6.61 -6.78
N ARG A 93 -18.58 -7.65 -5.96
CA ARG A 93 -18.34 -9.01 -6.44
C ARG A 93 -19.44 -9.46 -7.39
N THR A 94 -20.71 -9.29 -7.00
CA THR A 94 -21.86 -9.65 -7.83
C THR A 94 -21.90 -8.86 -9.13
N LYS A 95 -21.56 -7.56 -9.11
CA LYS A 95 -21.48 -6.74 -10.33
C LYS A 95 -20.46 -7.28 -11.36
N ILE A 96 -19.34 -7.81 -10.87
CA ILE A 96 -18.22 -8.27 -11.74
C ILE A 96 -18.41 -9.73 -12.15
N PHE A 97 -18.85 -10.60 -11.26
CA PHE A 97 -18.86 -12.06 -11.41
C PHE A 97 -20.27 -12.67 -11.42
N GLY A 98 -21.34 -11.84 -11.37
CA GLY A 98 -22.72 -12.33 -11.28
C GLY A 98 -22.98 -13.06 -9.97
N ASP A 99 -23.95 -14.01 -10.01
CA ASP A 99 -24.40 -14.77 -8.84
C ASP A 99 -23.55 -16.03 -8.57
N MET A 100 -22.25 -15.96 -8.83
CA MET A 100 -21.33 -17.06 -8.53
C MET A 100 -21.36 -17.37 -7.03
N PRO A 101 -21.59 -18.65 -6.61
CA PRO A 101 -21.54 -19.04 -5.19
C PRO A 101 -20.20 -18.63 -4.57
N TYR A 102 -20.24 -18.15 -3.33
CA TYR A 102 -19.05 -17.56 -2.67
C TYR A 102 -17.88 -18.55 -2.55
N ASP A 103 -18.15 -19.81 -2.26
CA ASP A 103 -17.10 -20.84 -2.15
C ASP A 103 -16.46 -21.16 -3.51
N ASP A 104 -17.25 -21.11 -4.60
CA ASP A 104 -16.74 -21.27 -5.94
C ASP A 104 -15.92 -20.04 -6.37
N PHE A 105 -16.34 -18.82 -5.98
CA PHE A 105 -15.58 -17.61 -6.18
C PHE A 105 -14.21 -17.68 -5.46
N LYS A 106 -14.16 -18.14 -4.20
CA LYS A 106 -12.89 -18.32 -3.49
C LYS A 106 -11.96 -19.29 -4.21
N LYS A 107 -12.49 -20.44 -4.63
CA LYS A 107 -11.71 -21.45 -5.38
C LYS A 107 -11.17 -20.85 -6.69
N TRP A 108 -12.03 -20.17 -7.43
CA TRP A 108 -11.65 -19.49 -8.68
C TRP A 108 -10.55 -18.45 -8.41
N TYR A 109 -10.72 -17.59 -7.42
CA TYR A 109 -9.75 -16.52 -7.11
C TYR A 109 -8.38 -17.11 -6.74
N TRP A 110 -8.35 -18.07 -5.84
CA TRP A 110 -7.08 -18.69 -5.45
C TRP A 110 -6.46 -19.53 -6.58
N GLY A 111 -7.27 -20.08 -7.45
CA GLY A 111 -6.84 -20.77 -8.67
C GLY A 111 -6.14 -19.87 -9.70
N LEU A 112 -6.27 -18.53 -9.60
CA LEU A 112 -5.52 -17.59 -10.44
C LEU A 112 -4.01 -17.76 -10.31
N SER A 113 -3.52 -18.28 -9.17
CA SER A 113 -2.11 -18.62 -8.97
C SER A 113 -1.57 -19.62 -9.99
N GLU A 114 -2.42 -20.44 -10.58
CA GLU A 114 -2.07 -21.44 -11.60
C GLU A 114 -1.90 -20.83 -13.01
N SER A 115 -2.32 -19.57 -13.18
CA SER A 115 -2.24 -18.84 -14.45
C SER A 115 -1.37 -17.57 -14.39
N PHE A 116 -1.00 -17.09 -13.20
CA PHE A 116 -0.23 -15.87 -13.07
C PHE A 116 1.22 -16.07 -13.51
N ASN A 117 1.54 -15.59 -14.70
CA ASN A 117 2.83 -15.75 -15.36
C ASN A 117 3.26 -14.45 -16.06
N PRO A 118 3.87 -13.49 -15.35
CA PRO A 118 4.20 -12.16 -15.87
C PRO A 118 5.42 -12.18 -16.79
N THR A 119 5.25 -12.60 -18.03
CA THR A 119 6.34 -12.83 -19.01
C THR A 119 7.05 -11.56 -19.48
N LYS A 120 6.48 -10.36 -19.20
CA LYS A 120 7.09 -9.05 -19.55
C LYS A 120 7.63 -8.31 -18.32
N PHE A 121 7.76 -9.00 -17.18
CA PHE A 121 8.28 -8.42 -15.98
C PHE A 121 9.75 -8.01 -16.16
N ALA A 122 10.02 -6.71 -15.99
CA ALA A 122 11.34 -6.10 -16.11
C ALA A 122 11.49 -5.03 -15.01
N PRO A 123 11.96 -5.39 -13.81
CA PRO A 123 11.98 -4.49 -12.65
C PRO A 123 12.90 -3.28 -12.84
N GLU A 124 13.96 -3.39 -13.65
CA GLU A 124 14.85 -2.27 -14.00
C GLU A 124 14.09 -1.17 -14.75
N VAL A 125 13.18 -1.55 -15.65
CA VAL A 125 12.32 -0.60 -16.38
C VAL A 125 11.40 0.14 -15.41
N TRP A 126 10.83 -0.56 -14.41
CA TRP A 126 10.03 0.10 -13.38
C TRP A 126 10.87 1.10 -12.59
N ALA A 127 12.08 0.71 -12.20
CA ALA A 127 12.97 1.57 -11.42
C ALA A 127 13.40 2.82 -12.22
N ASP A 128 13.65 2.68 -13.53
CA ASP A 128 13.97 3.83 -14.39
C ASP A 128 12.78 4.79 -14.52
N ILE A 129 11.59 4.29 -14.80
CA ILE A 129 10.35 5.10 -14.87
C ILE A 129 10.14 5.90 -13.58
N MET A 130 10.25 5.26 -12.42
CA MET A 130 10.02 5.91 -11.13
C MET A 130 11.12 6.91 -10.78
N LYS A 131 12.37 6.64 -11.19
CA LYS A 131 13.49 7.57 -11.03
C LYS A 131 13.31 8.83 -11.90
N ASP A 132 12.89 8.64 -13.15
CA ASP A 132 12.64 9.75 -14.08
C ASP A 132 11.45 10.60 -13.61
N ALA A 133 10.45 10.00 -12.98
CA ALA A 133 9.37 10.72 -12.30
C ALA A 133 9.81 11.47 -11.02
N GLY A 134 11.08 11.35 -10.61
CA GLY A 134 11.62 12.03 -9.43
C GLY A 134 11.33 11.36 -8.11
N MET A 135 10.82 10.13 -8.11
CA MET A 135 10.56 9.35 -6.89
C MET A 135 11.87 8.88 -6.23
N LYS A 136 11.88 8.74 -4.91
CA LYS A 136 13.08 8.46 -4.11
C LYS A 136 12.96 7.26 -3.19
N TYR A 137 11.75 6.77 -2.93
CA TYR A 137 11.51 5.54 -2.19
C TYR A 137 10.41 4.72 -2.85
N MET A 138 10.43 3.44 -2.61
CA MET A 138 9.44 2.52 -3.13
C MET A 138 8.93 1.59 -2.03
N ILE A 139 7.68 1.21 -2.14
CA ILE A 139 7.05 0.19 -1.31
C ILE A 139 6.42 -0.84 -2.25
N PHE A 140 6.73 -2.12 -2.04
CA PHE A 140 6.23 -3.20 -2.88
C PHE A 140 5.35 -4.16 -2.09
N THR A 141 4.19 -4.52 -2.64
CA THR A 141 3.30 -5.55 -2.05
C THR A 141 3.96 -6.92 -2.08
N THR A 142 4.68 -7.27 -1.04
CA THR A 142 5.28 -8.61 -0.92
C THR A 142 4.21 -9.68 -0.70
N LYS A 143 3.12 -9.34 -0.02
CA LYS A 143 1.90 -10.15 0.17
C LYS A 143 0.72 -9.25 0.48
N HIS A 144 -0.41 -9.41 -0.24
CA HIS A 144 -1.68 -8.75 0.08
C HIS A 144 -2.57 -9.67 0.95
N HIS A 145 -3.78 -9.25 1.31
CA HIS A 145 -4.68 -9.99 2.22
C HIS A 145 -5.07 -11.39 1.71
N ASP A 146 -5.04 -11.63 0.39
CA ASP A 146 -5.31 -12.94 -0.21
C ASP A 146 -4.30 -14.02 0.15
N GLY A 147 -3.16 -13.64 0.71
CA GLY A 147 -2.09 -14.54 1.11
C GLY A 147 -1.11 -14.93 0.01
N PHE A 148 -1.31 -14.44 -1.23
CA PHE A 148 -0.38 -14.74 -2.31
C PHE A 148 0.93 -14.01 -2.14
N CYS A 149 2.02 -14.77 -2.05
CA CYS A 149 3.35 -14.22 -1.82
C CYS A 149 4.05 -13.88 -3.15
N MET A 150 4.45 -12.63 -3.32
CA MET A 150 5.27 -12.17 -4.44
C MET A 150 6.78 -12.42 -4.21
N PHE A 151 7.12 -13.32 -3.30
CA PHE A 151 8.48 -13.69 -2.91
C PHE A 151 8.61 -15.20 -2.68
N ASP A 152 9.85 -15.71 -2.77
CA ASP A 152 10.14 -17.13 -2.58
C ASP A 152 10.20 -17.48 -1.08
N THR A 153 9.03 -17.63 -0.47
CA THR A 153 8.89 -18.04 0.93
C THR A 153 8.96 -19.55 1.10
N LYS A 154 9.42 -19.99 2.28
CA LYS A 154 9.39 -21.39 2.70
C LYS A 154 8.10 -21.78 3.44
N GLU A 155 7.32 -20.78 3.85
CA GLU A 155 6.15 -20.95 4.70
C GLU A 155 4.91 -21.47 3.95
N THR A 156 4.85 -21.22 2.62
CA THR A 156 3.72 -21.66 1.78
C THR A 156 4.13 -21.87 0.34
N ASP A 157 3.42 -22.76 -0.36
CA ASP A 157 3.54 -22.92 -1.83
C ASP A 157 2.65 -21.91 -2.58
N PHE A 158 1.82 -21.12 -1.90
CA PHE A 158 0.97 -20.09 -2.50
C PHE A 158 1.81 -18.83 -2.79
N SER A 159 2.67 -18.95 -3.80
CA SER A 159 3.68 -17.97 -4.14
C SER A 159 3.95 -17.95 -5.64
N ILE A 160 4.29 -16.77 -6.18
CA ILE A 160 4.70 -16.60 -7.57
C ILE A 160 5.91 -17.47 -7.93
N ALA A 161 6.81 -17.68 -7.00
CA ALA A 161 8.01 -18.51 -7.18
C ALA A 161 7.71 -20.02 -7.30
N LYS A 162 6.49 -20.45 -6.97
CA LYS A 162 6.05 -21.85 -6.99
C LYS A 162 5.05 -22.14 -8.12
N GLY A 163 4.44 -21.10 -8.69
CA GLY A 163 3.47 -21.17 -9.78
C GLY A 163 4.08 -21.31 -11.18
N PRO A 164 3.36 -20.88 -12.23
CA PRO A 164 3.83 -20.95 -13.64
C PRO A 164 5.14 -20.19 -13.86
N PHE A 165 5.41 -19.16 -13.08
CA PHE A 165 6.63 -18.35 -13.18
C PHE A 165 7.87 -18.99 -12.53
N LYS A 166 7.75 -20.17 -11.90
CA LYS A 166 8.81 -20.86 -11.14
C LYS A 166 10.11 -21.14 -11.90
N ASN A 167 10.04 -21.28 -13.22
CA ASN A 167 11.21 -21.56 -14.06
C ASN A 167 11.85 -20.28 -14.64
N ASN A 168 11.26 -19.10 -14.38
CA ASN A 168 11.85 -17.83 -14.80
C ASN A 168 13.00 -17.47 -13.86
N PRO A 169 14.16 -16.98 -14.38
CA PRO A 169 15.25 -16.49 -13.54
C PRO A 169 14.83 -15.41 -12.53
N LEU A 170 13.76 -14.64 -12.84
CA LEU A 170 13.23 -13.56 -12.03
C LEU A 170 12.10 -14.01 -11.09
N LYS A 171 11.95 -15.32 -10.83
CA LYS A 171 10.82 -15.90 -10.09
C LYS A 171 10.63 -15.34 -8.67
N ASP A 172 11.70 -14.93 -8.01
CA ASP A 172 11.61 -14.22 -6.73
C ASP A 172 11.43 -12.72 -7.01
N VAL A 173 10.20 -12.37 -7.37
CA VAL A 173 9.82 -11.03 -7.85
C VAL A 173 10.21 -9.95 -6.84
N THR A 174 9.97 -10.16 -5.56
CA THR A 174 10.33 -9.19 -4.51
C THR A 174 11.83 -8.93 -4.48
N TYR A 175 12.67 -9.98 -4.59
CA TYR A 175 14.12 -9.81 -4.65
C TYR A 175 14.52 -8.94 -5.84
N GLN A 176 13.97 -9.24 -7.02
CA GLN A 176 14.32 -8.52 -8.26
C GLN A 176 13.89 -7.05 -8.21
N VAL A 177 12.67 -6.78 -7.72
CA VAL A 177 12.18 -5.40 -7.55
C VAL A 177 13.06 -4.64 -6.55
N PHE A 178 13.34 -5.22 -5.39
CA PHE A 178 14.18 -4.55 -4.38
C PHE A 178 15.58 -4.27 -4.89
N ASP A 179 16.17 -5.21 -5.62
CA ASP A 179 17.51 -5.05 -6.16
C ASP A 179 17.58 -3.97 -7.24
N ALA A 180 16.66 -3.98 -8.21
CA ALA A 180 16.60 -2.98 -9.28
C ALA A 180 16.43 -1.55 -8.72
N PHE A 181 15.54 -1.36 -7.76
CA PHE A 181 15.33 -0.05 -7.12
C PHE A 181 16.51 0.37 -6.24
N ARG A 182 17.16 -0.58 -5.55
CA ARG A 182 18.35 -0.30 -4.75
C ARG A 182 19.51 0.17 -5.62
N GLN A 183 19.68 -0.39 -6.82
CA GLN A 183 20.68 0.04 -7.80
C GLN A 183 20.45 1.46 -8.33
N LYS A 184 19.25 2.01 -8.14
CA LYS A 184 18.89 3.39 -8.48
C LYS A 184 18.83 4.32 -7.25
N ASP A 185 19.40 3.90 -6.11
CA ASP A 185 19.46 4.65 -4.85
C ASP A 185 18.11 4.91 -4.17
N PHE A 186 17.09 4.09 -4.42
CA PHE A 186 15.82 4.18 -3.71
C PHE A 186 15.95 3.66 -2.27
N MET A 187 15.18 4.26 -1.36
CA MET A 187 14.87 3.65 -0.09
C MET A 187 13.84 2.54 -0.32
N ILE A 188 14.05 1.37 0.29
CA ILE A 188 13.30 0.14 -0.01
C ILE A 188 12.29 -0.16 1.09
N GLY A 189 11.02 -0.30 0.69
CA GLY A 189 9.91 -0.64 1.56
C GLY A 189 9.24 -1.96 1.19
N ALA A 190 9.00 -2.79 2.19
CA ALA A 190 8.20 -4.00 2.08
C ALA A 190 6.80 -3.73 2.62
N TYR A 191 5.78 -3.70 1.76
CA TYR A 191 4.39 -3.82 2.20
C TYR A 191 4.12 -5.28 2.54
N PHE A 192 3.55 -5.50 3.70
CA PHE A 192 3.16 -6.83 4.15
C PHE A 192 1.79 -6.78 4.81
N SER A 193 0.86 -7.59 4.31
CA SER A 193 -0.46 -7.77 4.92
C SER A 193 -0.37 -8.67 6.14
N LYS A 194 -0.81 -8.19 7.29
CA LYS A 194 -0.88 -8.99 8.54
C LYS A 194 -1.89 -10.14 8.46
N PRO A 195 -3.14 -9.93 7.99
CA PRO A 195 -4.05 -11.04 7.72
C PRO A 195 -3.59 -11.85 6.51
N ASP A 196 -3.95 -13.12 6.48
CA ASP A 196 -3.72 -14.02 5.36
C ASP A 196 -4.96 -14.90 5.17
N TRP A 197 -5.78 -14.55 4.17
CA TRP A 197 -7.05 -15.22 3.92
C TRP A 197 -6.90 -16.60 3.25
N HIS A 198 -5.72 -16.92 2.72
CA HIS A 198 -5.41 -18.25 2.22
C HIS A 198 -4.91 -19.19 3.33
N CYS A 199 -4.24 -18.64 4.35
CA CYS A 199 -3.71 -19.44 5.45
C CYS A 199 -4.84 -20.09 6.25
N ASN A 200 -4.83 -21.43 6.35
CA ASN A 200 -5.83 -22.18 7.09
C ASN A 200 -5.81 -21.92 8.61
N ASP A 201 -4.71 -21.41 9.12
CA ASP A 201 -4.58 -21.01 10.52
C ASP A 201 -5.07 -19.56 10.78
N TYR A 202 -5.47 -18.80 9.72
CA TYR A 202 -6.20 -17.52 9.84
C TYR A 202 -7.68 -17.71 9.43
N TRP A 203 -7.96 -18.11 8.19
CA TRP A 203 -9.28 -18.51 7.71
C TRP A 203 -9.39 -20.02 7.63
N SER A 204 -9.92 -20.61 8.69
CA SER A 204 -10.17 -22.06 8.76
C SER A 204 -11.12 -22.49 7.66
N ARG A 205 -10.69 -23.44 6.82
CA ARG A 205 -11.44 -23.87 5.62
C ARG A 205 -12.70 -24.65 5.94
N ASP A 206 -12.82 -25.19 7.16
CA ASP A 206 -13.99 -25.88 7.69
C ASP A 206 -15.06 -24.94 8.27
N ARG A 207 -14.86 -23.61 8.17
CA ARG A 207 -15.75 -22.59 8.72
C ARG A 207 -16.08 -21.52 7.71
N ALA A 208 -17.26 -20.92 7.86
CA ALA A 208 -17.64 -19.73 7.09
C ALA A 208 -16.70 -18.57 7.38
N THR A 209 -16.51 -17.69 6.38
CA THR A 209 -15.68 -16.48 6.46
C THR A 209 -16.57 -15.22 6.34
N PRO A 210 -17.35 -14.87 7.38
CA PRO A 210 -18.34 -13.78 7.31
C PRO A 210 -17.70 -12.40 7.28
N THR A 211 -16.47 -12.29 7.76
CA THR A 211 -15.75 -11.01 7.85
C THR A 211 -14.27 -11.18 7.46
N ARG A 212 -13.55 -10.07 7.45
CA ARG A 212 -12.09 -10.04 7.23
C ARG A 212 -11.26 -10.67 8.36
N ASN A 213 -11.85 -10.85 9.53
CA ASN A 213 -11.19 -11.32 10.74
C ASN A 213 -11.00 -12.85 10.72
N VAL A 214 -10.19 -13.33 11.66
CA VAL A 214 -10.11 -14.76 11.95
C VAL A 214 -11.52 -15.36 12.16
N ASN A 215 -11.79 -16.51 11.58
CA ASN A 215 -13.14 -17.09 11.56
C ASN A 215 -13.37 -18.17 12.62
N TYR A 216 -12.57 -18.16 13.68
CA TYR A 216 -12.72 -19.07 14.83
C TYR A 216 -12.37 -18.33 16.13
N ASP A 217 -12.75 -18.89 17.27
CA ASP A 217 -12.36 -18.37 18.58
C ASP A 217 -10.91 -18.76 18.90
N ILE A 218 -10.03 -17.77 18.96
CA ILE A 218 -8.60 -17.93 19.25
C ILE A 218 -8.38 -18.56 20.62
N LYS A 219 -9.22 -18.23 21.62
CA LYS A 219 -9.08 -18.78 22.97
C LYS A 219 -9.37 -20.28 23.04
N LEU A 220 -10.25 -20.75 22.16
CA LEU A 220 -10.58 -22.18 22.06
C LEU A 220 -9.63 -22.93 21.11
N ASN A 221 -8.81 -22.22 20.33
CA ASN A 221 -7.88 -22.78 19.34
C ASN A 221 -6.50 -22.12 19.44
N PRO A 222 -5.86 -22.09 20.64
CA PRO A 222 -4.62 -21.34 20.86
C PRO A 222 -3.45 -21.86 20.00
N ASP A 223 -3.37 -23.17 19.77
CA ASP A 223 -2.29 -23.77 18.97
C ASP A 223 -2.41 -23.36 17.48
N LYS A 224 -3.64 -23.24 16.96
CA LYS A 224 -3.90 -22.77 15.60
C LYS A 224 -3.43 -21.31 15.45
N TRP A 225 -3.78 -20.47 16.41
CA TRP A 225 -3.34 -19.09 16.43
C TRP A 225 -1.83 -18.93 16.57
N LYS A 226 -1.20 -19.76 17.39
CA LYS A 226 0.26 -19.80 17.55
C LYS A 226 0.96 -20.13 16.24
N ARG A 227 0.47 -21.11 15.48
CA ARG A 227 1.04 -21.41 14.15
C ARG A 227 0.91 -20.23 13.20
N PHE A 228 -0.21 -19.49 13.23
CA PHE A 228 -0.36 -18.28 12.43
C PHE A 228 0.61 -17.18 12.86
N GLN A 229 0.85 -17.01 14.16
CA GLN A 229 1.87 -16.07 14.67
C GLN A 229 3.27 -16.46 14.15
N GLU A 230 3.65 -17.73 14.23
CA GLU A 230 4.93 -18.25 13.75
C GLU A 230 5.07 -18.10 12.23
N TYR A 231 4.04 -18.46 11.48
CA TYR A 231 3.96 -18.28 10.03
C TYR A 231 4.21 -16.82 9.62
N THR A 232 3.52 -15.88 10.26
CA THR A 232 3.67 -14.45 9.98
C THR A 232 5.06 -13.93 10.35
N ALA A 233 5.56 -14.32 11.52
CA ALA A 233 6.88 -13.94 11.99
C ALA A 233 7.99 -14.48 11.06
N ASN A 234 7.88 -15.73 10.63
CA ASN A 234 8.84 -16.36 9.73
C ASN A 234 8.88 -15.66 8.36
N GLN A 235 7.72 -15.34 7.77
CA GLN A 235 7.65 -14.61 6.50
C GLN A 235 8.32 -13.23 6.59
N ILE A 236 8.03 -12.47 7.66
CA ILE A 236 8.68 -11.16 7.87
C ILE A 236 10.19 -11.35 8.09
N ASN A 237 10.59 -12.35 8.87
CA ASN A 237 12.01 -12.67 9.08
C ASN A 237 12.73 -13.03 7.76
N GLU A 238 12.10 -13.79 6.86
CA GLU A 238 12.63 -14.05 5.53
C GLU A 238 12.87 -12.75 4.75
N LEU A 239 11.89 -11.83 4.73
CA LEU A 239 12.00 -10.53 4.07
C LEU A 239 13.14 -9.68 4.65
N MET A 240 13.36 -9.72 5.96
CA MET A 240 14.40 -8.93 6.63
C MET A 240 15.81 -9.53 6.50
N THR A 241 15.94 -10.82 6.18
CA THR A 241 17.25 -11.52 6.19
C THR A 241 17.74 -11.92 4.80
N ARG A 242 16.85 -12.08 3.81
CA ARG A 242 17.21 -12.65 2.50
C ARG A 242 17.16 -11.64 1.35
N TYR A 243 16.59 -10.46 1.56
CA TYR A 243 16.29 -9.50 0.50
C TYR A 243 17.18 -8.24 0.52
N GLY A 244 18.36 -8.33 1.18
CA GLY A 244 19.29 -7.22 1.32
C GLY A 244 18.76 -6.12 2.25
N ARG A 245 19.15 -4.86 2.01
CA ARG A 245 18.68 -3.73 2.82
C ARG A 245 17.18 -3.48 2.57
N VAL A 246 16.42 -3.49 3.67
CA VAL A 246 15.01 -3.05 3.73
C VAL A 246 14.94 -1.90 4.73
N ASP A 247 14.42 -0.77 4.29
CA ASP A 247 14.39 0.46 5.09
C ASP A 247 13.04 0.70 5.78
N LEU A 248 11.94 0.20 5.16
CA LEU A 248 10.58 0.32 5.69
C LEU A 248 9.88 -1.04 5.70
N LEU A 249 9.18 -1.32 6.79
CA LEU A 249 8.21 -2.41 6.87
C LEU A 249 6.82 -1.80 7.02
N TRP A 250 6.06 -1.81 5.92
CA TRP A 250 4.75 -1.20 5.82
C TRP A 250 3.66 -2.26 6.02
N LEU A 251 3.07 -2.29 7.21
CA LEU A 251 2.16 -3.34 7.67
C LEU A 251 0.71 -2.91 7.47
N ASP A 252 -0.02 -3.68 6.70
CA ASP A 252 -1.44 -3.44 6.50
C ASP A 252 -2.32 -4.45 7.25
N GLY A 253 -3.62 -4.15 7.34
CA GLY A 253 -4.55 -4.96 8.12
C GLY A 253 -4.56 -4.58 9.60
N GLY A 254 -4.79 -3.29 9.90
CA GLY A 254 -4.79 -2.73 11.26
C GLY A 254 -5.77 -3.37 12.25
N TRP A 255 -6.71 -4.22 11.79
CA TRP A 255 -7.58 -5.00 12.67
C TRP A 255 -6.88 -6.22 13.29
N VAL A 256 -5.80 -6.72 12.67
CA VAL A 256 -4.95 -7.80 13.22
C VAL A 256 -4.01 -7.18 14.24
N ARG A 257 -4.47 -7.10 15.49
CA ARG A 257 -3.78 -6.46 16.62
C ARG A 257 -4.30 -6.93 17.96
N ALA A 258 -3.49 -6.71 19.00
CA ALA A 258 -3.92 -6.89 20.39
C ALA A 258 -5.18 -6.04 20.71
N PRO A 259 -6.05 -6.51 21.61
CA PRO A 259 -5.99 -7.79 22.31
C PRO A 259 -6.66 -8.96 21.57
N LYS A 260 -7.36 -8.70 20.43
CA LYS A 260 -8.19 -9.71 19.76
C LYS A 260 -7.36 -10.65 18.88
N GLU A 261 -6.63 -10.09 17.94
CA GLU A 261 -5.83 -10.80 16.94
C GLU A 261 -4.35 -10.47 17.14
N ASP A 262 -3.85 -10.70 18.36
CA ASP A 262 -2.48 -10.40 18.73
C ASP A 262 -1.50 -11.39 18.08
N ILE A 263 -0.75 -10.92 17.09
CA ILE A 263 0.32 -11.68 16.41
C ILE A 263 1.72 -11.38 16.98
N LYS A 264 1.81 -10.70 18.14
CA LYS A 264 3.06 -10.33 18.78
C LYS A 264 3.92 -9.38 17.94
N MET A 265 3.29 -8.38 17.31
CA MET A 265 3.94 -7.49 16.36
C MET A 265 5.16 -6.76 16.96
N ASP A 266 5.12 -6.40 18.24
CA ASP A 266 6.28 -5.80 18.91
C ASP A 266 7.52 -6.69 18.85
N GLN A 267 7.36 -7.98 19.12
CA GLN A 267 8.46 -8.95 19.08
C GLN A 267 8.97 -9.17 17.65
N ILE A 268 8.06 -9.19 16.68
CA ILE A 268 8.40 -9.32 15.25
C ILE A 268 9.24 -8.13 14.80
N ILE A 269 8.83 -6.91 15.14
CA ILE A 269 9.54 -5.69 14.74
C ILE A 269 10.87 -5.55 15.48
N ASP A 270 10.93 -5.88 16.77
CA ASP A 270 12.19 -5.90 17.51
C ASP A 270 13.19 -6.84 16.85
N LYS A 271 12.73 -8.05 16.49
CA LYS A 271 13.56 -9.03 15.76
C LYS A 271 13.96 -8.54 14.37
N ALA A 272 13.07 -7.90 13.63
CA ALA A 272 13.37 -7.31 12.33
C ALA A 272 14.47 -6.24 12.43
N ARG A 273 14.47 -5.42 13.48
CA ARG A 273 15.50 -4.40 13.73
C ARG A 273 16.87 -4.94 14.09
N GLU A 274 16.95 -6.18 14.59
CA GLU A 274 18.26 -6.84 14.77
C GLU A 274 18.95 -7.07 13.43
N TYR A 275 18.19 -7.36 12.36
CA TYR A 275 18.73 -7.57 11.01
C TYR A 275 18.80 -6.29 10.17
N GLN A 276 17.86 -5.37 10.40
CA GLN A 276 17.73 -4.11 9.68
C GLN A 276 17.76 -2.93 10.68
N PRO A 277 18.93 -2.53 11.20
CA PRO A 277 19.04 -1.43 12.15
C PRO A 277 18.43 -0.14 11.59
N GLY A 278 17.61 0.53 12.40
CA GLY A 278 16.90 1.73 11.99
C GLY A 278 15.66 1.48 11.11
N LEU A 279 15.21 0.23 10.95
CA LEU A 279 13.99 -0.10 10.20
C LEU A 279 12.81 0.75 10.65
N ILE A 280 12.24 1.52 9.72
CA ILE A 280 10.98 2.23 9.93
C ILE A 280 9.84 1.22 9.88
N ALA A 281 9.13 1.05 10.98
CA ALA A 281 7.93 0.22 11.03
C ALA A 281 6.69 1.11 10.89
N VAL A 282 5.76 0.70 10.05
CA VAL A 282 4.50 1.41 9.80
C VAL A 282 3.34 0.46 10.03
N ASP A 283 3.00 0.21 11.30
CA ASP A 283 1.83 -0.60 11.66
C ASP A 283 0.56 0.25 11.53
N ARG A 284 0.07 0.36 10.30
CA ARG A 284 -1.00 1.27 9.88
C ARG A 284 -2.22 1.18 10.80
N THR A 285 -2.66 2.33 11.29
CA THR A 285 -3.85 2.49 12.13
C THR A 285 -3.79 1.74 13.47
N VAL A 286 -2.59 1.35 13.89
CA VAL A 286 -2.32 0.76 15.20
C VAL A 286 -1.45 1.72 16.00
N PRO A 287 -2.05 2.57 16.86
CA PRO A 287 -1.30 3.55 17.64
C PRO A 287 -0.24 2.87 18.52
N GLY A 288 0.94 3.47 18.60
CA GLY A 288 2.03 3.01 19.44
C GLY A 288 3.39 3.06 18.74
N ARG A 289 4.40 2.49 19.39
CA ARG A 289 5.82 2.58 19.01
C ARG A 289 6.17 2.06 17.61
N ASN A 290 5.27 1.31 16.97
CA ASN A 290 5.48 0.70 15.66
C ASN A 290 4.71 1.40 14.53
N GLU A 291 4.01 2.50 14.79
CA GLU A 291 3.48 3.40 13.77
C GLU A 291 4.42 4.60 13.65
N ASN A 292 5.62 4.42 13.06
CA ASN A 292 6.65 5.46 13.02
C ASN A 292 6.29 6.66 12.15
N TYR A 293 5.28 6.54 11.29
CA TYR A 293 4.56 7.65 10.66
C TYR A 293 3.11 7.24 10.37
N GLN A 294 2.22 8.21 10.33
CA GLN A 294 0.80 7.96 10.02
C GLN A 294 0.56 7.96 8.51
N THR A 295 -0.44 7.19 8.07
CA THR A 295 -0.75 7.00 6.64
C THR A 295 -2.20 7.41 6.32
N PRO A 296 -2.51 8.71 6.21
CA PRO A 296 -3.80 9.16 5.67
C PRO A 296 -4.04 8.55 4.29
N GLU A 297 -5.08 7.71 4.18
CA GLU A 297 -5.38 7.00 2.94
C GLU A 297 -6.36 7.78 2.08
N LEU A 298 -6.02 7.94 0.80
CA LEU A 298 -6.81 8.63 -0.23
C LEU A 298 -7.26 10.03 0.19
N THR A 299 -6.52 10.67 1.09
CA THR A 299 -6.84 11.98 1.63
C THR A 299 -5.58 12.76 1.97
N ILE A 300 -5.70 14.07 1.95
CA ILE A 300 -4.67 15.00 2.40
C ILE A 300 -5.16 15.65 3.69
N PRO A 301 -4.41 15.63 4.79
CA PRO A 301 -4.78 16.32 6.02
C PRO A 301 -5.11 17.80 5.76
N LYS A 302 -6.18 18.30 6.38
CA LYS A 302 -6.60 19.69 6.21
C LYS A 302 -5.58 20.70 6.75
N ARG A 303 -4.77 20.27 7.73
CA ARG A 303 -3.72 21.08 8.39
C ARG A 303 -2.42 20.29 8.37
N GLN A 304 -1.31 20.99 8.56
CA GLN A 304 -0.04 20.38 8.92
C GLN A 304 -0.22 19.55 10.20
N LEU A 305 0.34 18.34 10.21
CA LEU A 305 0.43 17.51 11.42
C LEU A 305 1.76 17.78 12.13
N ASP A 306 1.79 17.58 13.42
CA ASP A 306 2.97 17.76 14.28
C ASP A 306 3.89 16.54 14.34
N HIS A 307 3.60 15.53 13.55
CA HIS A 307 4.32 14.26 13.48
C HIS A 307 4.52 13.84 12.01
N PRO A 308 5.41 12.87 11.72
CA PRO A 308 5.62 12.35 10.38
C PRO A 308 4.36 11.67 9.81
N TRP A 309 4.08 11.90 8.54
CA TRP A 309 2.94 11.31 7.85
C TRP A 309 3.17 11.17 6.34
N GLU A 310 2.46 10.22 5.75
CA GLU A 310 2.49 9.89 4.34
C GLU A 310 1.07 9.77 3.81
N SER A 311 0.65 10.63 2.88
CA SER A 311 -0.59 10.36 2.15
C SER A 311 -0.34 9.28 1.11
N CYS A 312 -1.08 8.17 1.22
CA CYS A 312 -1.08 7.13 0.21
C CYS A 312 -2.27 7.35 -0.74
N ILE A 313 -1.96 7.71 -1.98
CA ILE A 313 -2.93 8.11 -3.02
C ILE A 313 -2.67 7.31 -4.28
N THR A 314 -3.72 6.83 -4.93
CA THR A 314 -3.61 6.04 -6.17
C THR A 314 -3.41 6.92 -7.40
N LEU A 315 -2.66 6.45 -8.39
CA LEU A 315 -2.49 7.10 -9.69
C LEU A 315 -3.79 7.01 -10.52
N THR A 316 -4.49 5.91 -10.40
CA THR A 316 -5.85 5.72 -10.95
C THR A 316 -6.88 5.94 -9.83
N ASN A 317 -8.06 5.34 -9.94
CA ASN A 317 -9.05 5.21 -8.86
C ASN A 317 -8.99 3.84 -8.15
N HIS A 318 -7.93 3.03 -8.40
CA HIS A 318 -7.70 1.71 -7.82
C HIS A 318 -6.24 1.58 -7.36
N TRP A 319 -5.99 0.70 -6.38
CA TRP A 319 -4.64 0.39 -5.93
C TRP A 319 -3.91 -0.54 -6.92
N GLY A 320 -4.55 -1.65 -7.28
CA GLY A 320 -4.08 -2.58 -8.29
C GLY A 320 -4.42 -2.12 -9.71
N TRP A 321 -3.88 -2.82 -10.70
CA TRP A 321 -4.22 -2.59 -12.09
C TRP A 321 -5.69 -2.95 -12.36
N TRP A 322 -6.37 -2.05 -13.06
CA TRP A 322 -7.72 -2.23 -13.54
C TRP A 322 -7.79 -1.76 -14.98
N LYS A 323 -8.25 -2.64 -15.85
CA LYS A 323 -8.36 -2.33 -17.28
C LYS A 323 -9.24 -1.08 -17.50
N ASP A 324 -8.76 -0.19 -18.35
CA ASP A 324 -9.46 1.06 -18.74
C ASP A 324 -9.74 2.01 -17.53
N ALA A 325 -8.98 1.88 -16.44
CA ALA A 325 -9.11 2.82 -15.32
C ALA A 325 -8.57 4.21 -15.72
N PRO A 326 -9.28 5.30 -15.36
CA PRO A 326 -8.79 6.64 -15.69
C PRO A 326 -7.55 6.99 -14.85
N TYR A 327 -6.51 7.47 -15.51
CA TYR A 327 -5.30 7.97 -14.86
C TYR A 327 -5.44 9.43 -14.46
N LYS A 328 -4.84 9.81 -13.32
CA LYS A 328 -4.65 11.20 -12.97
C LYS A 328 -3.63 11.83 -13.92
N SER A 329 -3.91 13.03 -14.39
CA SER A 329 -2.94 13.77 -15.19
C SER A 329 -1.71 14.16 -14.37
N ALA A 330 -0.57 14.39 -15.04
CA ALA A 330 0.64 14.89 -14.39
C ALA A 330 0.38 16.16 -13.55
N ALA A 331 -0.45 17.10 -14.05
CA ALA A 331 -0.83 18.30 -13.31
C ALA A 331 -1.58 17.97 -12.00
N GLN A 332 -2.46 16.98 -12.00
CA GLN A 332 -3.17 16.55 -10.78
C GLN A 332 -2.19 15.95 -9.77
N VAL A 333 -1.26 15.08 -10.22
CA VAL A 333 -0.25 14.46 -9.34
C VAL A 333 0.69 15.54 -8.76
N ILE A 334 1.15 16.49 -9.58
CA ILE A 334 2.02 17.59 -9.12
C ILE A 334 1.30 18.47 -8.08
N ASN A 335 0.02 18.79 -8.30
CA ASN A 335 -0.76 19.58 -7.34
C ASN A 335 -0.93 18.82 -6.00
N ILE A 336 -1.22 17.52 -6.04
CA ILE A 336 -1.32 16.65 -4.86
C ILE A 336 0.01 16.63 -4.11
N LEU A 337 1.12 16.38 -4.81
CA LEU A 337 2.46 16.36 -4.22
C LEU A 337 2.81 17.68 -3.57
N THR A 338 2.57 18.79 -4.30
CA THR A 338 2.87 20.14 -3.80
C THR A 338 2.08 20.46 -2.54
N GLU A 339 0.79 20.14 -2.49
CA GLU A 339 -0.04 20.35 -1.31
C GLU A 339 0.44 19.54 -0.11
N ILE A 340 0.77 18.24 -0.32
CA ILE A 340 1.27 17.36 0.72
C ILE A 340 2.60 17.86 1.27
N VAL A 341 3.55 18.21 0.41
CA VAL A 341 4.89 18.69 0.81
C VAL A 341 4.79 20.02 1.53
N ALA A 342 3.94 20.95 1.05
CA ALA A 342 3.70 22.24 1.72
C ALA A 342 3.11 22.06 3.14
N LYS A 343 2.39 20.97 3.40
CA LYS A 343 1.86 20.60 4.72
C LYS A 343 2.81 19.72 5.55
N GLY A 344 4.03 19.50 5.08
CA GLY A 344 5.08 18.76 5.81
C GLY A 344 5.01 17.25 5.70
N GLY A 345 4.19 16.71 4.81
CA GLY A 345 4.06 15.27 4.57
C GLY A 345 4.91 14.73 3.43
N SER A 346 4.75 13.44 3.17
CA SER A 346 5.26 12.72 2.00
C SER A 346 4.10 12.12 1.20
N LEU A 347 4.26 12.02 -0.11
CA LEU A 347 3.33 11.32 -0.99
C LEU A 347 3.90 9.96 -1.37
N VAL A 348 3.14 8.89 -1.15
CA VAL A 348 3.36 7.63 -1.85
C VAL A 348 2.24 7.43 -2.89
N LEU A 349 2.64 7.35 -4.17
CA LEU A 349 1.70 7.18 -5.28
C LEU A 349 1.49 5.71 -5.58
N GLY A 350 0.23 5.25 -5.47
CA GLY A 350 -0.15 3.86 -5.76
C GLY A 350 -0.16 3.60 -7.26
N VAL A 351 0.60 2.61 -7.70
CA VAL A 351 0.69 2.14 -9.09
C VAL A 351 0.39 0.65 -9.14
N GLY A 352 -0.50 0.25 -10.06
CA GLY A 352 -0.83 -1.16 -10.30
C GLY A 352 -0.20 -1.64 -11.60
N PRO A 353 0.84 -2.50 -11.56
CA PRO A 353 1.34 -3.15 -12.76
C PRO A 353 0.32 -4.11 -13.37
N THR A 354 0.38 -4.25 -14.70
CA THR A 354 -0.46 -5.20 -15.46
C THR A 354 -0.17 -6.65 -15.07
N PRO A 355 -1.04 -7.61 -15.41
CA PRO A 355 -0.77 -9.03 -15.14
C PRO A 355 0.45 -9.56 -15.88
N GLU A 356 0.87 -8.93 -16.98
CA GLU A 356 2.09 -9.28 -17.71
C GLU A 356 3.37 -8.73 -17.04
N GLY A 357 3.25 -7.81 -16.08
CA GLY A 357 4.36 -7.20 -15.38
C GLY A 357 4.89 -5.91 -16.00
N THR A 358 4.03 -5.16 -16.71
CA THR A 358 4.35 -3.84 -17.25
C THR A 358 3.60 -2.73 -16.54
N ILE A 359 4.07 -1.50 -16.67
CA ILE A 359 3.32 -0.29 -16.33
C ILE A 359 2.72 0.24 -17.62
N GLU A 360 1.42 0.59 -17.62
CA GLU A 360 0.76 1.10 -18.82
C GLU A 360 1.33 2.47 -19.23
N GLU A 361 1.40 2.70 -20.55
CA GLU A 361 1.94 3.92 -21.15
C GLU A 361 1.25 5.19 -20.61
N GLU A 362 -0.08 5.16 -20.44
CA GLU A 362 -0.85 6.27 -19.86
C GLU A 362 -0.43 6.60 -18.43
N GLY A 363 0.07 5.62 -17.69
CA GLY A 363 0.58 5.81 -16.33
C GLY A 363 2.02 6.34 -16.30
N ILE A 364 2.75 6.27 -17.42
CA ILE A 364 4.12 6.75 -17.57
C ILE A 364 4.14 8.23 -17.99
N GLN A 365 3.20 8.66 -18.85
CA GLN A 365 3.05 10.03 -19.34
C GLN A 365 2.52 10.99 -18.26
#